data_7fde607cb1b214920e36e1f00279fa72
#
_entry.id   7fde607cb1b214920e36e1f00279fa72
#
_cell.length_a   1.000
_cell.length_b   1.000
_cell.length_c   1.000
_cell.angle_alpha   90.00
_cell.angle_beta   90.00
_cell.angle_gamma   90.00
#
_symmetry.space_group_name_H-M   'P 1'
#
loop_
_entity.id
_entity.type
_entity.pdbx_description
1 polymer ?
#
loop_
_entity_poly.entity_id
_entity_poly.type
_entity_poly.pdbx_seq_one_letter_code
_entity_poly.pdbx_strand_id
1 'polypeptide(L)'
;VSERSPAFEITVDTTVTPVSDLQVTDDVAGHTGPLASGDLTNDATPALSGTAEAGATVTIYDGDTVLGTVVAGEDGRWTFTPDTLNEGDHSLSTTVTDKAGNVSERSPAFELTVDTVVTPVSDLLVTDDVAGHTGPLTSGDLTNDATPALSGTAEAGATVTIYDGDTVLGTVVAGEDGRWSFTPDTLNEGDHRLSTTVTDKAGNVSERSPAFELTVDTIVNPVSDLQVTDNAGEDTGTLNSGNVTDDDTPTLSGTAEAGATVTIYDGDTVLGTVVAGEDGRWSFTPDALDEGSHSLSTTVTDLAGNVSERSPTFELTVDLSDDTDSDSDSDSDSDSDSDSDSDSDSDSDSDSDSDSDSDSDSDSDSDSDSDSDSDSD
;
A
#
# COMPACT_ATOMS: atom_id res chain seq x y z
N VAL A 1 59.41 60.17 -68.21
CA VAL A 1 58.09 59.80 -67.76
C VAL A 1 58.33 58.62 -66.77
N SER A 2 58.02 58.82 -65.51
CA SER A 2 58.12 57.75 -64.52
C SER A 2 57.01 56.73 -64.71
N GLU A 3 57.27 55.46 -64.49
CA GLU A 3 56.27 54.40 -64.51
C GLU A 3 55.17 54.66 -63.49
N ARG A 4 53.95 54.28 -63.81
CA ARG A 4 52.81 54.36 -62.89
C ARG A 4 53.03 53.38 -61.77
N SER A 5 52.78 53.81 -60.51
CA SER A 5 52.81 52.92 -59.35
C SER A 5 51.75 51.76 -59.57
N PRO A 6 52.03 50.56 -59.03
CA PRO A 6 51.04 49.50 -59.03
C PRO A 6 49.69 49.99 -58.47
N ALA A 7 48.61 49.50 -59.09
CA ALA A 7 47.23 49.77 -58.56
C ALA A 7 47.13 49.23 -57.14
N PHE A 8 46.58 50.03 -56.24
CA PHE A 8 46.19 49.63 -54.86
C PHE A 8 44.68 49.37 -54.90
N GLU A 9 44.27 48.14 -54.58
CA GLU A 9 42.88 47.73 -54.54
C GLU A 9 42.44 47.82 -53.08
N ILE A 10 41.29 48.49 -52.85
CA ILE A 10 40.62 48.57 -51.57
C ILE A 10 39.19 47.98 -51.73
N THR A 11 38.79 47.15 -50.83
CA THR A 11 37.37 46.75 -50.66
C THR A 11 36.78 47.57 -49.51
N VAL A 12 35.69 48.25 -49.80
CA VAL A 12 34.92 48.98 -48.79
C VAL A 12 33.72 48.13 -48.42
N ASP A 13 33.63 47.74 -47.19
CA ASP A 13 32.49 47.00 -46.59
C ASP A 13 31.92 47.86 -45.46
N THR A 14 30.60 48.15 -45.55
CA THR A 14 29.90 49.01 -44.59
C THR A 14 28.62 48.32 -44.05
N THR A 15 28.47 47.01 -44.28
CA THR A 15 27.29 46.25 -43.91
C THR A 15 27.67 45.01 -43.15
N VAL A 16 26.91 44.67 -42.10
CA VAL A 16 26.99 43.45 -41.33
C VAL A 16 25.61 42.98 -40.93
N THR A 17 25.37 41.67 -41.01
CA THR A 17 24.08 41.06 -40.70
C THR A 17 24.10 40.49 -39.28
N PRO A 18 23.09 40.79 -38.42
CA PRO A 18 22.97 40.16 -37.12
C PRO A 18 22.63 38.68 -37.23
N VAL A 19 22.90 37.88 -36.20
CA VAL A 19 22.42 36.53 -36.06
C VAL A 19 20.88 36.52 -35.99
N SER A 20 20.23 35.72 -36.83
CA SER A 20 18.78 35.59 -36.87
C SER A 20 18.27 34.19 -36.56
N ASP A 21 19.17 33.23 -36.44
CA ASP A 21 18.93 31.79 -36.23
C ASP A 21 19.60 31.29 -34.96
N LEU A 22 19.66 32.11 -33.89
CA LEU A 22 20.19 31.70 -32.59
C LEU A 22 19.43 30.50 -32.09
N GLN A 23 20.17 29.41 -31.82
CA GLN A 23 19.69 28.20 -31.14
C GLN A 23 20.40 28.05 -29.82
N VAL A 24 19.64 27.62 -28.83
CA VAL A 24 20.13 27.27 -27.48
C VAL A 24 19.75 25.83 -27.24
N THR A 25 20.69 25.00 -26.80
CA THR A 25 20.52 23.55 -26.65
C THR A 25 20.91 23.13 -25.25
N ASP A 26 20.07 22.35 -24.63
CA ASP A 26 20.29 21.67 -23.34
C ASP A 26 20.90 20.28 -23.63
N ASP A 27 21.98 19.93 -22.94
CA ASP A 27 22.62 18.61 -23.03
C ASP A 27 22.62 17.83 -21.70
N VAL A 28 21.92 18.35 -20.68
CA VAL A 28 21.78 17.72 -19.36
C VAL A 28 20.59 16.76 -19.35
N ALA A 29 20.75 15.63 -18.67
CA ALA A 29 19.69 14.63 -18.56
C ALA A 29 18.45 15.20 -17.86
N GLY A 30 17.28 14.85 -18.41
CA GLY A 30 15.96 15.34 -17.96
C GLY A 30 15.24 16.07 -19.10
N HIS A 31 15.91 17.04 -19.73
CA HIS A 31 15.43 17.76 -20.92
C HIS A 31 16.55 17.98 -21.91
N THR A 32 16.88 17.04 -22.76
CA THR A 32 17.93 17.20 -23.76
C THR A 32 17.36 17.69 -25.09
N GLY A 33 18.02 18.66 -25.73
CA GLY A 33 17.66 19.14 -27.07
C GLY A 33 17.53 20.64 -27.19
N PRO A 34 17.01 21.14 -28.34
CA PRO A 34 16.85 22.57 -28.55
C PRO A 34 15.77 23.14 -27.62
N LEU A 35 16.09 24.26 -26.96
CA LEU A 35 15.19 25.03 -26.13
C LEU A 35 14.42 26.06 -26.96
N ALA A 36 13.24 26.43 -26.50
CA ALA A 36 12.49 27.58 -26.98
C ALA A 36 12.70 28.79 -26.06
N SER A 37 12.54 29.98 -26.58
CA SER A 37 12.63 31.18 -25.73
C SER A 37 11.50 31.20 -24.71
N GLY A 38 11.86 31.30 -23.44
CA GLY A 38 10.98 31.23 -22.26
C GLY A 38 10.97 29.86 -21.57
N ASP A 39 11.76 28.91 -22.05
CA ASP A 39 11.86 27.60 -21.43
C ASP A 39 12.67 27.65 -20.11
N LEU A 40 12.38 26.66 -19.27
CA LEU A 40 13.11 26.31 -18.06
C LEU A 40 14.11 25.18 -18.39
N THR A 41 15.32 25.22 -17.85
CA THR A 41 16.37 24.23 -18.09
C THR A 41 17.18 23.94 -16.83
N ASN A 42 17.63 22.69 -16.68
CA ASN A 42 18.60 22.30 -15.66
C ASN A 42 20.06 22.36 -16.16
N ASP A 43 20.26 22.86 -17.39
CA ASP A 43 21.58 23.08 -17.97
C ASP A 43 22.06 24.50 -17.68
N ALA A 44 23.00 24.65 -16.77
CA ALA A 44 23.63 25.94 -16.48
C ALA A 44 24.72 26.35 -17.52
N THR A 45 25.00 25.51 -18.50
CA THR A 45 26.00 25.76 -19.55
C THR A 45 25.47 25.44 -20.95
N PRO A 46 24.25 25.93 -21.30
CA PRO A 46 23.60 25.55 -22.54
C PRO A 46 24.42 25.96 -23.76
N ALA A 47 24.50 25.10 -24.76
CA ALA A 47 25.24 25.38 -25.98
C ALA A 47 24.46 26.32 -26.90
N LEU A 48 25.05 27.47 -27.24
CA LEU A 48 24.52 28.42 -28.20
C LEU A 48 25.12 28.15 -29.58
N SER A 49 24.32 28.26 -30.63
CA SER A 49 24.77 28.11 -32.01
C SER A 49 23.98 28.99 -32.96
N GLY A 50 24.54 29.19 -34.17
CA GLY A 50 23.90 29.97 -35.22
C GLY A 50 24.81 30.18 -36.43
N THR A 51 24.42 31.11 -37.30
CA THR A 51 25.20 31.50 -38.49
C THR A 51 25.52 33.00 -38.47
N ALA A 52 26.70 33.31 -38.94
CA ALA A 52 27.19 34.67 -39.17
C ALA A 52 28.09 34.71 -40.39
N GLU A 53 28.58 35.86 -40.79
CA GLU A 53 29.55 35.98 -41.90
C GLU A 53 30.82 35.19 -41.60
N ALA A 54 31.36 34.49 -42.60
CA ALA A 54 32.54 33.67 -42.47
C ALA A 54 33.73 34.45 -41.90
N GLY A 55 34.24 34.06 -40.77
CA GLY A 55 35.36 34.72 -40.05
C GLY A 55 34.99 35.99 -39.31
N ALA A 56 33.68 36.31 -39.19
CA ALA A 56 33.20 37.38 -38.28
C ALA A 56 33.30 36.91 -36.81
N THR A 57 33.40 37.88 -35.91
CA THR A 57 33.36 37.61 -34.47
C THR A 57 31.95 37.80 -33.97
N VAL A 58 31.38 36.76 -33.36
CA VAL A 58 30.10 36.82 -32.62
C VAL A 58 30.39 37.05 -31.15
N THR A 59 29.78 38.11 -30.58
CA THR A 59 29.82 38.39 -29.13
C THR A 59 28.50 38.00 -28.54
N ILE A 60 28.54 37.20 -27.48
CA ILE A 60 27.39 36.65 -26.77
C ILE A 60 27.19 37.41 -25.47
N TYR A 61 25.94 37.77 -25.19
CA TYR A 61 25.53 38.55 -24.00
C TYR A 61 24.45 37.83 -23.21
N ASP A 62 24.46 38.09 -21.91
CA ASP A 62 23.31 37.87 -21.02
C ASP A 62 22.92 39.23 -20.42
N GLY A 63 21.73 39.72 -20.81
CA GLY A 63 21.39 41.11 -20.57
C GLY A 63 22.46 42.05 -21.15
N ASP A 64 23.11 42.86 -20.30
CA ASP A 64 24.22 43.75 -20.69
C ASP A 64 25.61 43.16 -20.41
N THR A 65 25.69 41.96 -19.84
CA THR A 65 26.94 41.25 -19.52
C THR A 65 27.46 40.48 -20.73
N VAL A 66 28.72 40.67 -21.08
CA VAL A 66 29.38 39.87 -22.12
C VAL A 66 29.76 38.50 -21.52
N LEU A 67 29.21 37.42 -22.06
CA LEU A 67 29.57 36.05 -21.69
C LEU A 67 30.84 35.59 -22.40
N GLY A 68 31.05 36.06 -23.64
CA GLY A 68 32.22 35.70 -24.40
C GLY A 68 32.11 36.02 -25.89
N THR A 69 33.11 35.56 -26.66
CA THR A 69 33.16 35.74 -28.11
C THR A 69 33.57 34.44 -28.83
N VAL A 70 33.10 34.24 -30.03
CA VAL A 70 33.48 33.16 -30.92
C VAL A 70 33.64 33.64 -32.34
N VAL A 71 34.56 33.03 -33.14
CA VAL A 71 34.72 33.34 -34.54
C VAL A 71 33.96 32.35 -35.41
N ALA A 72 33.10 32.83 -36.31
CA ALA A 72 32.39 31.99 -37.24
C ALA A 72 33.33 31.29 -38.20
N GLY A 73 33.09 30.02 -38.47
CA GLY A 73 33.89 29.19 -39.39
C GLY A 73 33.79 29.68 -40.87
N GLU A 74 34.54 28.98 -41.74
CA GLU A 74 34.51 29.26 -43.19
C GLU A 74 33.11 29.01 -43.78
N ASP A 75 32.31 28.15 -43.17
CA ASP A 75 30.93 27.86 -43.52
C ASP A 75 29.92 28.82 -42.86
N GLY A 76 30.39 29.82 -42.10
CA GLY A 76 29.60 30.77 -41.33
C GLY A 76 29.00 30.25 -40.02
N ARG A 77 29.22 28.96 -39.69
CA ARG A 77 28.68 28.37 -38.45
C ARG A 77 29.55 28.69 -37.25
N TRP A 78 28.92 28.85 -36.12
CA TRP A 78 29.58 29.07 -34.86
C TRP A 78 28.85 28.31 -33.72
N THR A 79 29.57 27.91 -32.71
CA THR A 79 29.06 27.37 -31.46
C THR A 79 29.81 27.99 -30.28
N PHE A 80 29.11 28.20 -29.17
CA PHE A 80 29.66 28.78 -27.97
C PHE A 80 28.96 28.14 -26.75
N THR A 81 29.74 27.70 -25.79
CA THR A 81 29.24 27.25 -24.48
C THR A 81 29.69 28.29 -23.45
N PRO A 82 28.79 28.92 -22.70
CA PRO A 82 29.16 29.87 -21.67
C PRO A 82 29.82 29.19 -20.47
N ASP A 83 30.51 29.97 -19.62
CA ASP A 83 30.76 29.57 -18.25
C ASP A 83 29.40 29.36 -17.55
N THR A 84 29.41 28.69 -16.38
CA THR A 84 28.19 28.40 -15.63
C THR A 84 27.35 29.66 -15.39
N LEU A 85 26.14 29.65 -15.94
CA LEU A 85 25.10 30.66 -15.65
C LEU A 85 24.59 30.48 -14.21
N ASN A 86 24.15 31.54 -13.60
CA ASN A 86 23.54 31.48 -12.25
C ASN A 86 22.12 30.90 -12.33
N GLU A 87 21.57 30.53 -11.19
CA GLU A 87 20.13 30.25 -11.05
C GLU A 87 19.27 31.47 -11.42
N GLY A 88 18.18 31.26 -12.11
CA GLY A 88 17.18 32.27 -12.46
C GLY A 88 17.14 32.69 -13.90
N ASP A 89 16.59 33.86 -14.17
CA ASP A 89 16.26 34.35 -15.51
C ASP A 89 17.48 34.90 -16.24
N HIS A 90 17.64 34.51 -17.49
CA HIS A 90 18.68 34.98 -18.41
C HIS A 90 18.08 35.47 -19.71
N SER A 91 18.71 36.49 -20.31
CA SER A 91 18.29 37.12 -21.57
C SER A 91 19.45 37.12 -22.56
N LEU A 92 19.59 36.01 -23.29
CA LEU A 92 20.69 35.74 -24.19
C LEU A 92 20.54 36.48 -25.52
N SER A 93 21.58 37.13 -25.99
CA SER A 93 21.56 37.84 -27.28
C SER A 93 22.98 37.92 -27.88
N THR A 94 23.07 38.29 -29.16
CA THR A 94 24.36 38.32 -29.87
C THR A 94 24.51 39.61 -30.69
N THR A 95 25.79 40.03 -30.91
CA THR A 95 26.15 40.95 -31.98
C THR A 95 27.24 40.31 -32.85
N VAL A 96 27.31 40.72 -34.11
CA VAL A 96 28.32 40.26 -35.08
C VAL A 96 29.24 41.43 -35.39
N THR A 97 30.56 41.20 -35.33
CA THR A 97 31.59 42.14 -35.84
C THR A 97 32.27 41.51 -37.02
N ASP A 98 32.12 42.10 -38.21
CA ASP A 98 32.74 41.60 -39.44
C ASP A 98 34.27 41.86 -39.50
N LYS A 99 34.94 41.41 -40.56
CA LYS A 99 36.37 41.65 -40.77
C LYS A 99 36.74 43.12 -41.07
N ALA A 100 35.73 43.94 -41.53
CA ALA A 100 35.93 45.37 -41.77
C ALA A 100 35.74 46.20 -40.50
N GLY A 101 35.23 45.60 -39.41
CA GLY A 101 34.96 46.27 -38.14
C GLY A 101 33.53 46.84 -37.99
N ASN A 102 32.61 46.50 -38.92
CA ASN A 102 31.19 46.86 -38.72
C ASN A 102 30.59 45.99 -37.62
N VAL A 103 29.75 46.59 -36.78
CA VAL A 103 29.06 45.91 -35.67
C VAL A 103 27.55 45.91 -35.96
N SER A 104 26.91 44.75 -35.87
CA SER A 104 25.48 44.60 -36.10
C SER A 104 24.64 45.16 -34.94
N GLU A 105 23.35 45.37 -35.22
CA GLU A 105 22.36 45.42 -34.14
C GLU A 105 22.38 44.15 -33.33
N ARG A 106 21.89 44.17 -32.08
CA ARG A 106 21.69 42.97 -31.27
C ARG A 106 20.62 42.07 -31.87
N SER A 107 20.83 40.74 -31.79
CA SER A 107 19.79 39.79 -32.08
C SER A 107 18.57 40.00 -31.17
N PRO A 108 17.38 39.48 -31.54
CA PRO A 108 16.31 39.31 -30.58
C PRO A 108 16.82 38.56 -29.32
N ALA A 109 16.32 38.92 -28.16
CA ALA A 109 16.63 38.22 -26.94
C ALA A 109 16.03 36.80 -26.94
N PHE A 110 16.82 35.84 -26.47
CA PHE A 110 16.36 34.50 -26.15
C PHE A 110 16.28 34.40 -24.63
N GLU A 111 15.04 34.32 -24.11
CA GLU A 111 14.77 34.24 -22.67
C GLU A 111 14.94 32.80 -22.22
N LEU A 112 15.52 32.58 -21.05
CA LEU A 112 15.82 31.28 -20.47
C LEU A 112 15.80 31.40 -18.94
N THR A 113 15.24 30.39 -18.25
CA THR A 113 15.35 30.30 -16.81
C THR A 113 16.19 29.05 -16.47
N VAL A 114 17.30 29.27 -15.77
CA VAL A 114 18.16 28.17 -15.26
C VAL A 114 17.68 27.78 -13.86
N ASP A 115 17.42 26.49 -13.66
CA ASP A 115 17.05 25.89 -12.40
C ASP A 115 17.75 24.52 -12.28
N THR A 116 18.76 24.45 -11.45
CA THR A 116 19.56 23.23 -11.25
C THR A 116 19.33 22.57 -9.90
N VAL A 117 18.30 23.04 -9.15
CA VAL A 117 18.05 22.65 -7.76
C VAL A 117 16.68 22.05 -7.61
N VAL A 118 16.61 20.86 -7.03
CA VAL A 118 15.36 20.20 -6.65
C VAL A 118 15.41 19.73 -5.20
N THR A 119 14.31 19.88 -4.49
CA THR A 119 14.20 19.50 -3.09
C THR A 119 13.49 18.14 -2.95
N PRO A 120 14.11 17.15 -2.26
CA PRO A 120 13.43 15.87 -1.99
C PRO A 120 12.26 16.04 -1.03
N VAL A 121 11.32 15.10 -1.04
CA VAL A 121 10.25 15.01 -0.03
C VAL A 121 10.88 14.75 1.34
N SER A 122 10.54 15.55 2.32
CA SER A 122 11.02 15.45 3.71
C SER A 122 9.91 15.15 4.73
N ASP A 123 8.66 15.28 4.34
CA ASP A 123 7.46 15.18 5.16
C ASP A 123 6.54 14.02 4.70
N LEU A 124 7.14 12.93 4.22
CA LEU A 124 6.37 11.75 3.83
C LEU A 124 5.51 11.26 4.98
N LEU A 125 4.20 11.24 4.76
CA LEU A 125 3.19 10.70 5.65
C LEU A 125 2.57 9.47 5.00
N VAL A 126 2.46 8.38 5.76
CA VAL A 126 1.79 7.14 5.37
C VAL A 126 0.61 6.96 6.33
N THR A 127 -0.57 6.67 5.79
CA THR A 127 -1.82 6.62 6.57
C THR A 127 -2.54 5.31 6.28
N ASP A 128 -2.96 4.65 7.34
CA ASP A 128 -3.85 3.50 7.34
C ASP A 128 -5.30 3.98 7.43
N ASP A 129 -6.19 3.48 6.58
CA ASP A 129 -7.62 3.78 6.59
C ASP A 129 -8.51 2.54 6.83
N VAL A 130 -7.89 1.38 7.13
CA VAL A 130 -8.59 0.12 7.44
C VAL A 130 -8.92 0.04 8.93
N ALA A 131 -10.10 -0.48 9.23
CA ALA A 131 -10.56 -0.64 10.62
C ALA A 131 -9.62 -1.56 11.42
N GLY A 132 -9.34 -1.16 12.66
CA GLY A 132 -8.39 -1.82 13.56
C GLY A 132 -7.29 -0.84 14.00
N HIS A 133 -6.60 -0.21 13.05
CA HIS A 133 -5.61 0.83 13.28
C HIS A 133 -5.73 1.93 12.23
N THR A 134 -6.63 2.87 12.38
CA THR A 134 -6.77 3.99 11.44
C THR A 134 -5.92 5.18 11.84
N GLY A 135 -5.26 5.81 10.89
CA GLY A 135 -4.52 7.05 11.08
C GLY A 135 -3.09 7.01 10.56
N PRO A 136 -2.28 8.01 10.92
CA PRO A 136 -0.89 8.07 10.48
C PRO A 136 -0.04 6.96 11.11
N LEU A 137 0.72 6.29 10.25
CA LEU A 137 1.69 5.26 10.63
C LEU A 137 3.06 5.89 10.92
N THR A 138 3.84 5.22 11.75
CA THR A 138 5.27 5.48 11.98
C THR A 138 6.14 4.43 11.29
N SER A 139 7.34 4.82 10.89
CA SER A 139 8.26 3.85 10.26
C SER A 139 8.59 2.70 11.21
N GLY A 140 8.33 1.48 10.75
CA GLY A 140 8.46 0.23 11.49
C GLY A 140 7.13 -0.33 12.01
N ASP A 141 6.01 0.34 11.76
CA ASP A 141 4.69 -0.14 12.18
C ASP A 141 4.22 -1.34 11.34
N LEU A 142 3.34 -2.10 11.97
CA LEU A 142 2.55 -3.17 11.36
C LEU A 142 1.16 -2.60 11.00
N THR A 143 0.61 -2.99 9.85
CA THR A 143 -0.68 -2.52 9.36
C THR A 143 -1.47 -3.62 8.65
N ASN A 144 -2.78 -3.58 8.78
CA ASN A 144 -3.69 -4.41 7.98
C ASN A 144 -4.18 -3.70 6.71
N ASP A 145 -3.64 -2.52 6.41
CA ASP A 145 -3.93 -1.80 5.19
C ASP A 145 -2.88 -2.14 4.10
N ALA A 146 -3.29 -2.91 3.10
CA ALA A 146 -2.45 -3.24 1.96
C ALA A 146 -2.38 -2.12 0.89
N THR A 147 -3.11 -1.03 1.08
CA THR A 147 -3.16 0.13 0.17
C THR A 147 -2.99 1.46 0.89
N PRO A 148 -1.99 1.59 1.79
CA PRO A 148 -1.86 2.77 2.63
C PRO A 148 -1.66 4.03 1.80
N ALA A 149 -2.35 5.10 2.17
CA ALA A 149 -2.24 6.38 1.45
C ALA A 149 -0.95 7.11 1.83
N LEU A 150 -0.14 7.44 0.81
CA LEU A 150 1.06 8.26 0.95
C LEU A 150 0.74 9.72 0.61
N SER A 151 1.31 10.66 1.33
CA SER A 151 1.17 12.09 1.06
C SER A 151 2.39 12.88 1.53
N GLY A 152 2.50 14.11 1.04
CA GLY A 152 3.59 15.02 1.41
C GLY A 152 3.56 16.29 0.60
N THR A 153 4.69 17.01 0.61
CA THR A 153 4.88 18.22 -0.18
C THR A 153 6.10 18.11 -1.09
N ALA A 154 6.01 18.73 -2.24
CA ALA A 154 7.06 18.89 -3.24
C ALA A 154 6.87 20.22 -3.96
N GLU A 155 7.76 20.57 -4.86
CA GLU A 155 7.61 21.77 -5.68
C GLU A 155 6.34 21.71 -6.54
N ALA A 156 5.66 22.86 -6.65
CA ALA A 156 4.39 22.94 -7.41
C ALA A 156 4.56 22.48 -8.86
N GLY A 157 3.83 21.43 -9.23
CA GLY A 157 3.89 20.82 -10.55
C GLY A 157 5.06 19.87 -10.78
N ALA A 158 5.88 19.60 -9.76
CA ALA A 158 6.90 18.55 -9.83
C ALA A 158 6.26 17.15 -9.81
N THR A 159 6.94 16.18 -10.39
CA THR A 159 6.52 14.78 -10.39
C THR A 159 7.20 14.04 -9.25
N VAL A 160 6.40 13.49 -8.34
CA VAL A 160 6.87 12.60 -7.27
C VAL A 160 6.77 11.16 -7.76
N THR A 161 7.87 10.43 -7.72
CA THR A 161 7.92 8.98 -7.99
C THR A 161 8.01 8.23 -6.68
N ILE A 162 7.11 7.27 -6.48
CA ILE A 162 7.00 6.46 -5.28
C ILE A 162 7.59 5.07 -5.54
N TYR A 163 8.37 4.56 -4.58
CA TYR A 163 9.05 3.29 -4.67
C TYR A 163 8.75 2.42 -3.44
N ASP A 164 8.80 1.10 -3.67
CA ASP A 164 8.99 0.08 -2.64
C ASP A 164 10.29 -0.66 -2.92
N GLY A 165 11.28 -0.49 -2.07
CA GLY A 165 12.65 -0.88 -2.37
C GLY A 165 13.12 -0.28 -3.70
N ASP A 166 13.44 -1.10 -4.69
CA ASP A 166 13.82 -0.65 -6.04
C ASP A 166 12.66 -0.66 -7.05
N THR A 167 11.48 -1.10 -6.64
CA THR A 167 10.30 -1.18 -7.50
C THR A 167 9.57 0.16 -7.51
N VAL A 168 9.25 0.69 -8.70
CA VAL A 168 8.39 1.86 -8.84
C VAL A 168 6.94 1.44 -8.65
N LEU A 169 6.26 2.01 -7.64
CA LEU A 169 4.83 1.82 -7.40
C LEU A 169 3.99 2.74 -8.29
N GLY A 170 4.48 3.93 -8.57
CA GLY A 170 3.80 4.89 -9.42
C GLY A 170 4.34 6.30 -9.31
N THR A 171 3.65 7.24 -9.96
CA THR A 171 4.00 8.66 -9.97
C THR A 171 2.78 9.53 -9.73
N VAL A 172 2.98 10.70 -9.14
CA VAL A 172 1.94 11.72 -8.94
C VAL A 172 2.54 13.11 -9.15
N VAL A 173 1.73 14.04 -9.67
CA VAL A 173 2.13 15.44 -9.84
C VAL A 173 1.66 16.25 -8.63
N ALA A 174 2.56 17.01 -8.01
CA ALA A 174 2.24 17.93 -6.93
C ALA A 174 1.34 19.06 -7.43
N GLY A 175 0.33 19.42 -6.65
CA GLY A 175 -0.59 20.51 -6.96
C GLY A 175 0.07 21.88 -6.97
N GLU A 176 -0.70 22.91 -7.29
CA GLU A 176 -0.21 24.32 -7.25
C GLU A 176 0.19 24.76 -5.82
N ASP A 177 -0.36 24.09 -4.80
CA ASP A 177 0.00 24.30 -3.39
C ASP A 177 1.17 23.42 -2.92
N GLY A 178 1.76 22.65 -3.85
CA GLY A 178 2.85 21.71 -3.60
C GLY A 178 2.43 20.41 -2.95
N ARG A 179 1.15 20.19 -2.63
CA ARG A 179 0.66 18.97 -1.99
C ARG A 179 0.44 17.87 -3.01
N TRP A 180 0.73 16.65 -2.58
CA TRP A 180 0.46 15.45 -3.37
C TRP A 180 -0.09 14.34 -2.47
N SER A 181 -0.83 13.41 -3.04
CA SER A 181 -1.22 12.15 -2.42
C SER A 181 -1.23 11.03 -3.46
N PHE A 182 -0.91 9.82 -3.01
CA PHE A 182 -0.81 8.63 -3.82
C PHE A 182 -1.25 7.42 -3.00
N THR A 183 -2.11 6.59 -3.58
CA THR A 183 -2.48 5.29 -3.01
C THR A 183 -1.93 4.22 -3.96
N PRO A 184 -1.06 3.31 -3.49
CA PRO A 184 -0.52 2.24 -4.31
C PRO A 184 -1.59 1.22 -4.69
N ASP A 185 -1.31 0.41 -5.71
CA ASP A 185 -1.98 -0.87 -5.85
C ASP A 185 -1.67 -1.73 -4.61
N THR A 186 -2.46 -2.80 -4.41
CA THR A 186 -2.32 -3.70 -3.26
C THR A 186 -0.87 -4.16 -3.07
N LEU A 187 -0.28 -3.80 -1.95
CA LEU A 187 1.00 -4.32 -1.48
C LEU A 187 0.85 -5.79 -1.06
N ASN A 188 1.92 -6.54 -1.18
CA ASN A 188 1.93 -7.94 -0.73
C ASN A 188 2.03 -8.02 0.80
N GLU A 189 1.79 -9.20 1.36
CA GLU A 189 2.12 -9.50 2.76
C GLU A 189 3.61 -9.35 3.02
N GLY A 190 3.98 -8.80 4.17
CA GLY A 190 5.36 -8.70 4.66
C GLY A 190 5.95 -7.29 4.63
N ASP A 191 7.29 -7.23 4.63
CA ASP A 191 8.04 -5.99 4.82
C ASP A 191 8.16 -5.17 3.54
N HIS A 192 7.89 -3.87 3.65
CA HIS A 192 7.99 -2.86 2.61
C HIS A 192 8.93 -1.72 3.01
N ARG A 193 9.55 -1.07 2.01
CA ARG A 193 10.47 0.05 2.19
C ARG A 193 10.09 1.19 1.25
N LEU A 194 9.14 2.00 1.69
CA LEU A 194 8.58 3.07 0.88
C LEU A 194 9.53 4.28 0.84
N SER A 195 9.75 4.84 -0.34
CA SER A 195 10.57 6.04 -0.53
C SER A 195 10.14 6.81 -1.76
N THR A 196 10.61 8.05 -1.91
CA THR A 196 10.24 8.93 -3.01
C THR A 196 11.44 9.60 -3.65
N THR A 197 11.32 9.99 -4.93
CA THR A 197 12.14 11.01 -5.58
C THR A 197 11.22 12.08 -6.15
N VAL A 198 11.75 13.28 -6.33
CA VAL A 198 11.05 14.41 -6.98
C VAL A 198 11.78 14.72 -8.28
N THR A 199 11.03 14.85 -9.37
CA THR A 199 11.51 15.43 -10.63
C THR A 199 10.79 16.75 -10.84
N ASP A 200 11.53 17.85 -10.86
CA ASP A 200 10.97 19.19 -11.07
C ASP A 200 10.63 19.46 -12.55
N LYS A 201 10.19 20.69 -12.86
CA LYS A 201 9.85 21.11 -14.22
C LYS A 201 11.08 21.33 -15.11
N ALA A 202 12.24 21.60 -14.52
CA ALA A 202 13.51 21.75 -15.23
C ALA A 202 14.13 20.38 -15.59
N GLY A 203 13.64 19.30 -14.98
CA GLY A 203 14.15 17.95 -15.19
C GLY A 203 15.18 17.49 -14.15
N ASN A 204 15.44 18.28 -13.09
CA ASN A 204 16.28 17.83 -11.98
C ASN A 204 15.60 16.70 -11.22
N VAL A 205 16.38 15.71 -10.81
CA VAL A 205 15.89 14.58 -10.00
C VAL A 205 16.56 14.62 -8.64
N SER A 206 15.75 14.62 -7.59
CA SER A 206 16.26 14.64 -6.21
C SER A 206 16.91 13.33 -5.80
N GLU A 207 17.70 13.36 -4.73
CA GLU A 207 18.05 12.18 -3.97
C GLU A 207 16.76 11.50 -3.46
N ARG A 208 16.84 10.18 -3.20
CA ARG A 208 15.74 9.46 -2.56
C ARG A 208 15.49 9.98 -1.14
N SER A 209 14.22 10.05 -0.77
CA SER A 209 13.84 10.27 0.64
C SER A 209 14.37 9.15 1.52
N PRO A 210 14.50 9.37 2.84
CA PRO A 210 14.68 8.28 3.78
C PRO A 210 13.58 7.23 3.58
N ALA A 211 13.93 5.94 3.74
CA ALA A 211 12.97 4.86 3.64
C ALA A 211 11.99 4.90 4.82
N PHE A 212 10.71 4.72 4.53
CA PHE A 212 9.67 4.45 5.50
C PHE A 212 9.45 2.93 5.53
N GLU A 213 9.81 2.29 6.62
CA GLU A 213 9.64 0.86 6.83
C GLU A 213 8.17 0.58 7.23
N LEU A 214 7.59 -0.49 6.70
CA LEU A 214 6.20 -0.89 6.93
C LEU A 214 6.10 -2.40 6.79
N THR A 215 5.33 -3.06 7.67
CA THR A 215 4.97 -4.48 7.51
C THR A 215 3.48 -4.58 7.27
N VAL A 216 3.08 -5.14 6.13
CA VAL A 216 1.68 -5.42 5.79
C VAL A 216 1.33 -6.82 6.28
N ASP A 217 0.26 -6.92 7.05
CA ASP A 217 -0.33 -8.17 7.54
C ASP A 217 -1.86 -8.07 7.50
N THR A 218 -2.47 -8.71 6.53
CA THR A 218 -3.93 -8.69 6.32
C THR A 218 -4.60 -10.01 6.70
N ILE A 219 -3.84 -10.93 7.33
CA ILE A 219 -4.26 -12.32 7.57
C ILE A 219 -4.29 -12.60 9.06
N VAL A 220 -5.44 -13.04 9.56
CA VAL A 220 -5.59 -13.56 10.92
C VAL A 220 -6.35 -14.88 10.89
N ASN A 221 -5.91 -15.86 11.67
CA ASN A 221 -6.55 -17.16 11.78
C ASN A 221 -7.45 -17.24 13.02
N PRO A 222 -8.67 -17.79 12.90
CA PRO A 222 -9.52 -18.07 14.06
C PRO A 222 -8.92 -19.19 14.93
N VAL A 223 -9.31 -19.26 16.19
CA VAL A 223 -9.02 -20.39 17.06
C VAL A 223 -9.67 -21.65 16.51
N SER A 224 -8.90 -22.70 16.27
CA SER A 224 -9.38 -23.99 15.73
C SER A 224 -9.33 -25.12 16.76
N ASP A 225 -8.66 -24.91 17.89
CA ASP A 225 -8.37 -25.91 18.93
C ASP A 225 -8.96 -25.51 20.30
N LEU A 226 -10.12 -24.81 20.29
CA LEU A 226 -10.81 -24.43 21.51
C LEU A 226 -11.06 -25.65 22.38
N GLN A 227 -10.54 -25.62 23.63
CA GLN A 227 -10.79 -26.59 24.67
C GLN A 227 -11.51 -25.92 25.82
N VAL A 228 -12.47 -26.64 26.38
CA VAL A 228 -13.21 -26.24 27.59
C VAL A 228 -12.94 -27.33 28.64
N THR A 229 -12.54 -26.90 29.84
CA THR A 229 -12.14 -27.79 30.91
C THR A 229 -12.99 -27.51 32.16
N ASP A 230 -13.59 -28.55 32.67
CA ASP A 230 -14.29 -28.59 33.92
C ASP A 230 -13.26 -28.71 35.06
N ASN A 231 -13.35 -27.81 36.05
CA ASN A 231 -12.47 -27.72 37.18
C ASN A 231 -13.22 -27.90 38.54
N ALA A 232 -14.53 -28.16 38.48
CA ALA A 232 -15.42 -28.28 39.68
C ALA A 232 -15.85 -29.74 39.90
N GLY A 233 -16.38 -30.00 41.07
CA GLY A 233 -16.98 -31.31 41.41
C GLY A 233 -16.07 -32.51 41.40
N GLU A 234 -16.65 -33.69 41.14
CA GLU A 234 -15.95 -34.97 41.10
C GLU A 234 -15.48 -35.37 39.71
N ASP A 235 -16.17 -34.91 38.63
CA ASP A 235 -15.94 -35.24 37.24
C ASP A 235 -15.20 -34.11 36.48
N THR A 236 -13.94 -33.85 36.88
CA THR A 236 -13.10 -32.83 36.27
C THR A 236 -12.40 -33.30 34.97
N GLY A 237 -12.18 -32.39 34.06
CA GLY A 237 -11.42 -32.66 32.80
C GLY A 237 -11.91 -31.94 31.56
N THR A 238 -11.38 -32.34 30.42
CA THR A 238 -11.76 -31.71 29.12
C THR A 238 -13.15 -32.14 28.71
N LEU A 239 -14.00 -31.15 28.46
CA LEU A 239 -15.36 -31.34 27.99
C LEU A 239 -15.40 -31.48 26.47
N ASN A 240 -16.44 -32.17 25.96
CA ASN A 240 -16.80 -32.16 24.54
C ASN A 240 -18.02 -31.26 24.32
N SER A 241 -18.12 -30.69 23.13
CA SER A 241 -19.30 -29.90 22.78
C SER A 241 -20.58 -30.71 22.96
N GLY A 242 -21.55 -30.13 23.66
CA GLY A 242 -22.81 -30.78 24.05
C GLY A 242 -22.79 -31.46 25.43
N ASN A 243 -21.67 -31.40 26.16
CA ASN A 243 -21.62 -31.94 27.52
C ASN A 243 -22.40 -31.08 28.51
N VAL A 244 -22.77 -31.70 29.64
CA VAL A 244 -23.29 -31.07 30.86
C VAL A 244 -22.17 -31.00 31.87
N THR A 245 -22.09 -29.94 32.68
CA THR A 245 -21.08 -29.69 33.70
C THR A 245 -21.71 -29.03 34.91
N ASP A 246 -21.17 -29.31 36.11
CA ASP A 246 -21.46 -28.59 37.36
C ASP A 246 -20.50 -27.41 37.61
N ASP A 247 -19.56 -27.15 36.64
CA ASP A 247 -18.63 -26.02 36.68
C ASP A 247 -19.25 -24.80 35.99
N ASP A 248 -19.64 -23.80 36.78
CA ASP A 248 -20.13 -22.51 36.28
C ASP A 248 -19.02 -21.55 35.82
N THR A 249 -17.74 -21.92 36.06
CA THR A 249 -16.55 -21.15 35.69
C THR A 249 -15.54 -21.98 34.87
N PRO A 250 -15.97 -22.69 33.82
CA PRO A 250 -15.10 -23.59 33.09
C PRO A 250 -13.96 -22.84 32.43
N THR A 251 -12.76 -23.44 32.44
CA THR A 251 -11.58 -22.82 31.80
C THR A 251 -11.57 -23.10 30.31
N LEU A 252 -11.57 -22.02 29.51
CA LEU A 252 -11.36 -22.06 28.06
C LEU A 252 -9.89 -21.91 27.75
N SER A 253 -9.38 -22.65 26.78
CA SER A 253 -7.98 -22.55 26.33
C SER A 253 -7.83 -22.93 24.86
N GLY A 254 -6.71 -22.51 24.27
CA GLY A 254 -6.40 -22.81 22.88
C GLY A 254 -5.12 -22.12 22.43
N THR A 255 -4.95 -22.05 21.11
CA THR A 255 -3.83 -21.34 20.47
C THR A 255 -4.34 -20.25 19.55
N ALA A 256 -3.57 -19.16 19.48
CA ALA A 256 -3.75 -18.04 18.58
C ALA A 256 -2.36 -17.49 18.20
N GLU A 257 -2.29 -16.50 17.35
CA GLU A 257 -1.04 -15.82 17.04
C GLU A 257 -0.45 -15.16 18.31
N ALA A 258 0.88 -15.22 18.44
CA ALA A 258 1.56 -14.66 19.61
C ALA A 258 1.27 -13.15 19.75
N GLY A 259 0.79 -12.75 20.93
CA GLY A 259 0.41 -11.36 21.20
C GLY A 259 -1.00 -10.96 20.70
N ALA A 260 -1.69 -11.82 19.96
CA ALA A 260 -3.06 -11.55 19.53
C ALA A 260 -4.04 -11.55 20.71
N THR A 261 -5.09 -10.78 20.60
CA THR A 261 -6.18 -10.71 21.59
C THR A 261 -7.30 -11.66 21.17
N VAL A 262 -7.59 -12.64 22.04
CA VAL A 262 -8.73 -13.55 21.89
C VAL A 262 -9.90 -12.97 22.66
N THR A 263 -11.04 -12.76 21.98
CA THR A 263 -12.31 -12.37 22.57
C THR A 263 -13.21 -13.59 22.70
N ILE A 264 -13.74 -13.83 23.88
CA ILE A 264 -14.58 -14.98 24.22
C ILE A 264 -16.03 -14.53 24.30
N TYR A 265 -16.93 -15.32 23.70
CA TYR A 265 -18.36 -15.04 23.65
C TYR A 265 -19.18 -16.21 24.17
N ASP A 266 -20.36 -15.89 24.71
CA ASP A 266 -21.48 -16.79 24.88
C ASP A 266 -22.66 -16.23 24.05
N GLY A 267 -23.01 -16.94 22.99
CA GLY A 267 -23.89 -16.39 21.96
C GLY A 267 -23.32 -15.07 21.42
N ASP A 268 -24.07 -13.97 21.60
CA ASP A 268 -23.63 -12.62 21.21
C ASP A 268 -23.03 -11.80 22.36
N THR A 269 -23.01 -12.36 23.58
CA THR A 269 -22.47 -11.70 24.76
C THR A 269 -20.97 -11.90 24.88
N VAL A 270 -20.21 -10.83 25.05
CA VAL A 270 -18.77 -10.89 25.33
C VAL A 270 -18.56 -11.28 26.78
N LEU A 271 -17.91 -12.41 27.03
CA LEU A 271 -17.51 -12.85 28.38
C LEU A 271 -16.22 -12.18 28.83
N GLY A 272 -15.30 -11.92 27.92
CA GLY A 272 -14.04 -11.26 28.21
C GLY A 272 -13.02 -11.41 27.10
N THR A 273 -11.78 -10.96 27.38
CA THR A 273 -10.66 -11.01 26.44
C THR A 273 -9.41 -11.51 27.14
N VAL A 274 -8.53 -12.15 26.38
CA VAL A 274 -7.21 -12.60 26.86
C VAL A 274 -6.17 -12.43 25.76
N VAL A 275 -4.92 -12.11 26.11
CA VAL A 275 -3.81 -12.01 25.15
C VAL A 275 -3.07 -13.34 25.09
N ALA A 276 -2.83 -13.85 23.89
CA ALA A 276 -2.03 -15.04 23.66
C ALA A 276 -0.56 -14.78 24.02
N GLY A 277 0.07 -15.74 24.70
CA GLY A 277 1.47 -15.66 25.08
C GLY A 277 2.43 -15.70 23.88
N GLU A 278 3.74 -15.55 24.14
CA GLU A 278 4.78 -15.66 23.10
C GLU A 278 4.81 -17.04 22.41
N ASP A 279 4.29 -18.07 23.10
CA ASP A 279 4.12 -19.43 22.55
C ASP A 279 2.77 -19.64 21.83
N GLY A 280 1.98 -18.58 21.71
CA GLY A 280 0.65 -18.57 21.10
C GLY A 280 -0.45 -19.16 21.99
N ARG A 281 -0.14 -19.63 23.21
CA ARG A 281 -1.13 -20.23 24.12
C ARG A 281 -1.89 -19.17 24.89
N TRP A 282 -3.17 -19.43 25.10
CA TRP A 282 -4.03 -18.59 25.93
C TRP A 282 -4.91 -19.44 26.82
N SER A 283 -5.36 -18.88 27.93
CA SER A 283 -6.31 -19.49 28.86
C SER A 283 -7.17 -18.39 29.48
N PHE A 284 -8.47 -18.64 29.58
CA PHE A 284 -9.45 -17.70 30.11
C PHE A 284 -10.48 -18.46 30.96
N THR A 285 -10.79 -17.94 32.15
CA THR A 285 -11.88 -18.41 33.00
C THR A 285 -12.91 -17.29 33.12
N PRO A 286 -14.15 -17.51 32.65
CA PRO A 286 -15.22 -16.48 32.73
C PRO A 286 -15.64 -16.24 34.18
N ASP A 287 -16.38 -15.17 34.43
CA ASP A 287 -17.24 -15.07 35.60
C ASP A 287 -18.29 -16.20 35.55
N ALA A 288 -18.93 -16.50 36.70
CA ALA A 288 -19.90 -17.58 36.76
C ALA A 288 -20.97 -17.46 35.67
N LEU A 289 -21.10 -18.51 34.88
CA LEU A 289 -22.17 -18.68 33.89
C LEU A 289 -23.47 -19.00 34.62
N ASP A 290 -24.58 -18.57 34.03
CA ASP A 290 -25.90 -18.92 34.56
C ASP A 290 -26.20 -20.42 34.33
N GLU A 291 -27.11 -21.01 35.12
CA GLU A 291 -27.61 -22.35 34.86
C GLU A 291 -28.34 -22.43 33.52
N GLY A 292 -28.02 -23.42 32.68
CA GLY A 292 -28.63 -23.61 31.38
C GLY A 292 -27.65 -23.81 30.23
N SER A 293 -28.15 -23.61 29.00
CA SER A 293 -27.38 -23.86 27.79
C SER A 293 -26.59 -22.63 27.34
N HIS A 294 -25.30 -22.82 27.06
CA HIS A 294 -24.34 -21.84 26.60
C HIS A 294 -23.76 -22.22 25.23
N SER A 295 -23.45 -21.20 24.43
CA SER A 295 -22.89 -21.38 23.07
C SER A 295 -21.59 -20.58 22.96
N LEU A 296 -20.50 -21.21 23.39
CA LEU A 296 -19.19 -20.55 23.53
C LEU A 296 -18.47 -20.49 22.19
N SER A 297 -17.89 -19.32 21.89
CA SER A 297 -17.10 -19.09 20.67
C SER A 297 -16.04 -18.01 20.89
N THR A 298 -15.10 -17.88 19.96
CA THR A 298 -14.02 -16.91 20.04
C THR A 298 -13.81 -16.17 18.73
N THR A 299 -13.25 -14.95 18.80
CA THR A 299 -12.58 -14.27 17.70
C THR A 299 -11.15 -13.94 18.10
N VAL A 300 -10.27 -13.80 17.14
CA VAL A 300 -8.88 -13.37 17.32
C VAL A 300 -8.72 -12.00 16.69
N THR A 301 -8.13 -11.06 17.41
CA THR A 301 -7.63 -9.79 16.85
C THR A 301 -6.12 -9.82 16.93
N ASP A 302 -5.42 -9.78 15.79
CA ASP A 302 -3.97 -9.79 15.74
C ASP A 302 -3.34 -8.42 16.07
N LEU A 303 -2.03 -8.33 15.96
CA LEU A 303 -1.29 -7.09 16.23
C LEU A 303 -1.46 -6.03 15.12
N ALA A 304 -1.81 -6.45 13.89
CA ALA A 304 -2.12 -5.57 12.77
C ALA A 304 -3.54 -4.99 12.85
N GLY A 305 -4.41 -5.55 13.70
CA GLY A 305 -5.79 -5.14 13.87
C GLY A 305 -6.80 -5.96 13.04
N ASN A 306 -6.36 -7.03 12.36
CA ASN A 306 -7.29 -7.93 11.68
C ASN A 306 -8.13 -8.68 12.70
N VAL A 307 -9.41 -8.89 12.39
CA VAL A 307 -10.34 -9.65 13.23
C VAL A 307 -10.77 -10.91 12.47
N SER A 308 -10.55 -12.08 13.09
CA SER A 308 -10.92 -13.36 12.49
C SER A 308 -12.43 -13.57 12.42
N GLU A 309 -12.83 -14.52 11.58
CA GLU A 309 -14.14 -15.16 11.71
C GLU A 309 -14.29 -15.76 13.12
N ARG A 310 -15.53 -15.95 13.57
CA ARG A 310 -15.79 -16.68 14.82
C ARG A 310 -15.35 -18.14 14.69
N SER A 311 -14.78 -18.68 15.78
CA SER A 311 -14.53 -20.13 15.89
C SER A 311 -15.84 -20.92 15.78
N PRO A 312 -15.78 -22.21 15.43
CA PRO A 312 -16.94 -23.09 15.64
C PRO A 312 -17.45 -22.97 17.08
N THR A 313 -18.79 -23.01 17.25
CA THR A 313 -19.42 -22.96 18.56
C THR A 313 -19.15 -24.22 19.37
N PHE A 314 -18.87 -24.04 20.64
CA PHE A 314 -18.79 -25.10 21.63
C PHE A 314 -20.04 -25.02 22.51
N GLU A 315 -20.94 -26.00 22.38
CA GLU A 315 -22.18 -26.06 23.16
C GLU A 315 -21.88 -26.67 24.55
N LEU A 316 -22.41 -26.06 25.58
CA LEU A 316 -22.24 -26.46 26.98
C LEU A 316 -23.57 -26.25 27.72
N THR A 317 -23.90 -27.17 28.65
CA THR A 317 -25.00 -26.97 29.59
C THR A 317 -24.44 -26.94 31.01
N VAL A 318 -24.64 -25.84 31.71
CA VAL A 318 -24.33 -25.71 33.14
C VAL A 318 -25.53 -26.20 33.92
N ASP A 319 -25.36 -27.21 34.78
CA ASP A 319 -26.37 -27.76 35.64
C ASP A 319 -25.78 -27.84 37.09
N LEU A 320 -26.20 -26.90 37.93
CA LEU A 320 -25.76 -26.76 39.32
C LEU A 320 -26.67 -27.51 40.30
N SER A 321 -27.66 -28.26 39.76
CA SER A 321 -28.50 -29.08 40.59
C SER A 321 -27.67 -30.18 41.24
N ASP A 322 -27.60 -30.16 42.53
CA ASP A 322 -26.96 -31.20 43.34
C ASP A 322 -27.82 -32.48 43.18
N ASP A 323 -27.36 -33.40 42.29
CA ASP A 323 -27.92 -34.76 42.24
C ASP A 323 -27.56 -35.54 43.52
N THR A 324 -27.85 -34.92 44.64
CA THR A 324 -28.05 -35.71 45.86
C THR A 324 -29.34 -36.49 45.67
N ASP A 325 -29.27 -37.52 44.84
CA ASP A 325 -30.25 -38.60 44.89
C ASP A 325 -30.25 -39.13 46.30
N SER A 326 -31.09 -38.53 47.14
CA SER A 326 -31.51 -39.16 48.38
C SER A 326 -32.29 -40.40 47.97
N ASP A 327 -31.60 -41.47 47.63
CA ASP A 327 -32.14 -42.81 47.74
C ASP A 327 -32.57 -43.05 49.21
N SER A 328 -33.69 -42.45 49.53
CA SER A 328 -34.46 -42.88 50.69
C SER A 328 -35.13 -44.19 50.30
N ASP A 329 -34.33 -45.27 50.26
CA ASP A 329 -34.86 -46.61 50.37
C ASP A 329 -35.48 -46.77 51.73
N SER A 330 -36.76 -46.33 51.85
CA SER A 330 -37.63 -46.72 52.93
C SER A 330 -38.14 -48.11 52.68
N ASP A 331 -37.31 -49.09 52.89
CA ASP A 331 -37.75 -50.48 53.11
C ASP A 331 -38.65 -50.49 54.37
N SER A 332 -39.93 -50.31 54.15
CA SER A 332 -40.97 -50.62 55.09
C SER A 332 -41.46 -52.05 54.83
N ASP A 333 -40.70 -53.00 55.34
CA ASP A 333 -41.21 -54.36 55.51
C ASP A 333 -42.38 -54.34 56.52
N SER A 334 -43.57 -54.40 55.93
CA SER A 334 -44.79 -54.70 56.71
C SER A 334 -45.29 -56.05 56.24
N ASP A 335 -44.78 -57.10 56.90
CA ASP A 335 -45.39 -58.42 56.91
C ASP A 335 -46.81 -58.31 57.46
N SER A 336 -47.77 -58.61 56.58
CA SER A 336 -49.16 -58.90 56.97
C SER A 336 -49.63 -60.12 56.17
N ASP A 337 -49.46 -61.30 56.81
CA ASP A 337 -50.11 -62.53 56.41
C ASP A 337 -51.61 -62.37 56.40
N SER A 338 -52.28 -62.67 55.28
CA SER A 338 -53.68 -62.99 55.23
C SER A 338 -53.98 -63.95 54.11
N ASP A 339 -54.08 -65.24 54.44
CA ASP A 339 -54.59 -66.29 53.59
C ASP A 339 -56.06 -65.99 53.15
N SER A 340 -56.34 -66.14 51.86
CA SER A 340 -57.70 -66.47 51.37
C SER A 340 -57.61 -67.12 49.98
N ASP A 341 -57.89 -68.36 49.93
CA ASP A 341 -58.15 -69.20 48.73
C ASP A 341 -59.38 -68.64 47.97
N SER A 342 -59.27 -68.62 46.62
CA SER A 342 -60.44 -68.79 45.73
C SER A 342 -59.98 -69.06 44.27
N ASP A 343 -60.23 -70.29 43.85
CA ASP A 343 -60.16 -70.80 42.48
C ASP A 343 -61.12 -70.01 41.53
N SER A 344 -60.69 -69.78 40.29
CA SER A 344 -61.58 -69.76 39.10
C SER A 344 -60.78 -69.71 37.80
N ASP A 345 -60.90 -70.83 37.05
CA ASP A 345 -60.49 -71.03 35.67
C ASP A 345 -61.21 -70.05 34.72
N SER A 346 -60.51 -69.62 33.66
CA SER A 346 -61.10 -69.32 32.35
C SER A 346 -60.07 -69.13 31.27
N ASP A 347 -60.03 -70.07 30.37
CA ASP A 347 -59.29 -70.00 29.10
C ASP A 347 -59.87 -68.92 28.16
N SER A 348 -59.04 -68.32 27.35
CA SER A 348 -59.41 -67.82 26.01
C SER A 348 -58.15 -67.42 25.20
N ASP A 349 -57.92 -68.26 24.18
CA ASP A 349 -57.02 -68.01 23.06
C ASP A 349 -57.51 -66.85 22.19
N SER A 350 -56.57 -66.06 21.62
CA SER A 350 -56.78 -65.43 20.32
C SER A 350 -55.44 -64.96 19.71
N ASP A 351 -55.04 -65.65 18.69
CA ASP A 351 -54.02 -65.33 17.71
C ASP A 351 -54.45 -64.13 16.86
N SER A 352 -53.51 -63.26 16.50
CA SER A 352 -53.60 -62.42 15.32
C SER A 352 -52.23 -61.93 14.87
N ASP A 353 -51.73 -62.59 13.84
CA ASP A 353 -50.60 -62.13 12.99
C ASP A 353 -51.00 -60.94 12.15
N SER A 354 -50.09 -59.97 11.95
CA SER A 354 -50.13 -59.02 10.83
C SER A 354 -48.75 -58.56 10.48
N ASP A 355 -48.18 -59.11 9.48
CA ASP A 355 -47.01 -58.62 8.72
C ASP A 355 -47.40 -57.42 7.84
N SER A 356 -46.54 -56.45 7.74
CA SER A 356 -46.57 -55.45 6.67
C SER A 356 -45.16 -54.92 6.38
N ASP A 357 -44.58 -55.51 5.37
CA ASP A 357 -43.40 -55.00 4.66
C ASP A 357 -43.78 -53.80 3.77
N SER A 358 -42.95 -52.78 3.74
CA SER A 358 -43.00 -51.74 2.70
C SER A 358 -41.61 -51.24 2.41
N ASP A 359 -41.00 -51.79 1.39
CA ASP A 359 -39.82 -51.26 0.72
C ASP A 359 -40.21 -50.08 -0.19
N SER A 360 -39.41 -49.03 -0.18
CA SER A 360 -39.46 -47.97 -1.19
C SER A 360 -38.06 -47.46 -1.50
N ASP A 361 -37.48 -48.00 -2.54
CA ASP A 361 -36.31 -47.50 -3.23
C ASP A 361 -36.70 -46.29 -4.11
N SER A 362 -35.91 -45.25 -4.07
CA SER A 362 -35.98 -44.15 -5.06
C SER A 362 -34.57 -43.67 -5.39
N ASP A 363 -34.03 -44.20 -6.43
CA ASP A 363 -32.84 -43.70 -7.14
C ASP A 363 -33.25 -42.50 -8.00
N SER A 364 -32.46 -41.45 -7.95
CA SER A 364 -32.52 -40.33 -8.91
C SER A 364 -31.10 -39.85 -9.26
N ASP A 365 -30.59 -40.39 -10.33
CA ASP A 365 -29.43 -39.91 -11.06
C ASP A 365 -29.83 -38.66 -11.88
N SER A 366 -29.05 -37.60 -11.83
CA SER A 366 -29.11 -36.51 -12.81
C SER A 366 -27.71 -36.03 -13.14
N ASP A 367 -27.19 -36.58 -14.21
CA ASP A 367 -26.05 -36.05 -14.95
C ASP A 367 -26.47 -34.80 -15.74
N SER A 368 -25.67 -33.75 -15.69
CA SER A 368 -25.75 -32.66 -16.65
C SER A 368 -24.33 -32.19 -16.98
N ASP A 369 -23.83 -32.69 -18.06
CA ASP A 369 -22.71 -32.15 -18.83
C ASP A 369 -23.16 -30.90 -19.56
N SER A 370 -22.35 -29.86 -19.51
CA SER A 370 -22.42 -28.74 -20.47
C SER A 370 -21.02 -28.23 -20.79
N ASP A 371 -20.51 -28.74 -21.88
CA ASP A 371 -19.42 -28.18 -22.67
C ASP A 371 -19.90 -26.90 -23.36
N SER A 372 -19.10 -25.89 -23.32
CA SER A 372 -19.19 -24.76 -24.27
C SER A 372 -17.80 -24.21 -24.58
N ASP A 373 -17.27 -24.68 -25.68
CA ASP A 373 -16.24 -24.08 -26.50
C ASP A 373 -16.77 -22.78 -27.11
N SER A 374 -15.97 -21.74 -27.09
CA SER A 374 -16.07 -20.65 -28.10
C SER A 374 -14.71 -20.02 -28.33
N ASP A 375 -14.10 -20.43 -29.42
CA ASP A 375 -13.11 -19.70 -30.19
C ASP A 375 -13.74 -18.44 -30.78
N SER A 376 -13.01 -17.32 -30.80
CA SER A 376 -12.96 -16.39 -31.93
C SER A 376 -12.00 -15.24 -31.70
N ASP A 377 -10.99 -15.13 -32.61
CA ASP A 377 -10.26 -13.99 -33.16
C ASP A 377 -9.58 -12.98 -32.22
#